data_fa2e1f1f017b0b4cdcbbc6a183ad027b
#
_entry.id   fa2e1f1f017b0b4cdcbbc6a183ad027b
#
_cell.length_a   1.000
_cell.length_b   1.000
_cell.length_c   1.000
_cell.angle_alpha   90.00
_cell.angle_beta   90.00
_cell.angle_gamma   90.00
#
_symmetry.space_group_name_H-M   'P 1'
#
loop_
_entity.id
_entity.type
_entity.pdbx_description
1 polymer ?
#
loop_
_entity_poly.entity_id
_entity_poly.type
_entity_poly.pdbx_seq_one_letter_code
_entity_poly.pdbx_strand_id
1 'polypeptide(L)'
;MKLSGRIFLVIIAAFGLSACSSLPEELNASTAQVLTDYKAFAEDQGQAANDVRLGGVIAKVDNLKDQTRLEIVNLPISKSGKPDIDQEPTGRFAVYFDGYLEPVAFSKGRIITVVGKGAGEEEGKIGEHQYIFPVIKGDGYRLWKIEERVRMYDTPTYYYPCYSINCRMMRSDFPQDGKVIKKVK
;
A
#
# COMPACT_ATOMS: atom_id res chain seq x y z
N MET A 1 27.05 -45.24 6.99
CA MET A 1 27.30 -44.10 6.04
C MET A 1 26.10 -43.60 5.25
N LYS A 2 24.90 -44.22 5.29
CA LYS A 2 23.70 -43.74 4.52
C LYS A 2 22.78 -42.77 5.26
N LEU A 3 22.93 -42.66 6.60
CA LEU A 3 22.07 -41.78 7.41
C LEU A 3 22.53 -40.33 7.37
N SER A 4 23.85 -40.08 7.27
CA SER A 4 24.44 -38.74 7.21
C SER A 4 24.04 -37.93 5.96
N GLY A 5 23.90 -38.58 4.80
CA GLY A 5 23.48 -37.93 3.54
C GLY A 5 22.02 -37.51 3.53
N ARG A 6 21.14 -38.24 4.23
CA ARG A 6 19.70 -37.87 4.33
C ARG A 6 19.47 -36.67 5.24
N ILE A 7 20.23 -36.51 6.30
CA ILE A 7 20.18 -35.38 7.21
C ILE A 7 20.68 -34.10 6.49
N PHE A 8 21.77 -34.24 5.71
CA PHE A 8 22.31 -33.12 4.94
C PHE A 8 21.34 -32.57 3.88
N LEU A 9 20.58 -33.48 3.24
CA LEU A 9 19.57 -33.09 2.22
C LEU A 9 18.37 -32.38 2.84
N VAL A 10 17.94 -32.74 4.04
CA VAL A 10 16.85 -32.08 4.78
C VAL A 10 17.26 -30.70 5.26
N ILE A 11 18.51 -30.49 5.66
CA ILE A 11 19.03 -29.18 6.09
C ILE A 11 19.09 -28.21 4.90
N ILE A 12 19.50 -28.65 3.71
CA ILE A 12 19.52 -27.81 2.51
C ILE A 12 18.12 -27.43 2.06
N ALA A 13 17.14 -28.33 2.17
CA ALA A 13 15.74 -28.04 1.83
C ALA A 13 15.09 -27.00 2.79
N ALA A 14 15.53 -26.92 4.04
CA ALA A 14 15.00 -25.98 5.03
C ALA A 14 15.49 -24.52 4.81
N PHE A 15 16.63 -24.31 4.14
CA PHE A 15 17.16 -22.98 3.83
C PHE A 15 16.53 -22.32 2.60
N GLY A 16 15.78 -23.06 1.77
CA GLY A 16 15.19 -22.55 0.52
C GLY A 16 13.87 -21.80 0.66
N LEU A 17 13.26 -21.69 1.86
CA LEU A 17 11.90 -21.15 2.05
C LEU A 17 11.85 -19.72 2.59
N SER A 18 12.97 -19.00 2.61
CA SER A 18 12.98 -17.59 2.99
C SER A 18 12.52 -16.71 1.81
N ALA A 19 11.24 -16.78 1.43
CA ALA A 19 10.61 -15.83 0.54
C ALA A 19 10.38 -14.52 1.31
N CYS A 20 11.44 -13.76 1.57
CA CYS A 20 11.33 -12.40 2.08
C CYS A 20 10.67 -11.55 0.97
N SER A 21 9.49 -10.99 1.27
CA SER A 21 8.93 -9.89 0.48
C SER A 21 9.92 -8.73 0.55
N SER A 22 10.75 -8.57 -0.48
CA SER A 22 11.76 -7.51 -0.54
C SER A 22 11.09 -6.15 -0.71
N LEU A 23 11.64 -5.16 -0.05
CA LEU A 23 11.31 -3.76 -0.29
C LEU A 23 11.72 -3.40 -1.72
N PRO A 24 10.90 -2.67 -2.51
CA PRO A 24 11.30 -2.13 -3.81
C PRO A 24 12.53 -1.24 -3.69
N GLU A 25 13.42 -1.29 -4.69
CA GLU A 25 14.68 -0.53 -4.67
C GLU A 25 14.44 0.99 -4.57
N GLU A 26 13.39 1.49 -5.19
CA GLU A 26 13.01 2.91 -5.20
C GLU A 26 12.63 3.44 -3.81
N LEU A 27 12.37 2.53 -2.86
CA LEU A 27 12.02 2.86 -1.49
C LEU A 27 13.19 2.63 -0.52
N ASN A 28 14.37 2.29 -1.02
CA ASN A 28 15.55 2.20 -0.17
C ASN A 28 15.92 3.58 0.36
N ALA A 29 16.25 3.61 1.64
CA ALA A 29 16.67 4.81 2.33
C ALA A 29 18.20 4.95 2.31
N SER A 30 18.70 6.15 2.47
CA SER A 30 20.13 6.42 2.58
C SER A 30 20.68 6.06 3.96
N THR A 31 19.82 6.00 4.98
CA THR A 31 20.19 5.66 6.36
C THR A 31 19.77 4.23 6.72
N ALA A 32 20.53 3.61 7.66
CA ALA A 32 20.21 2.26 8.12
C ALA A 32 18.93 2.17 8.96
N GLN A 33 18.54 3.27 9.61
CA GLN A 33 17.30 3.38 10.38
C GLN A 33 16.33 4.28 9.62
N VAL A 34 15.11 3.78 9.41
CA VAL A 34 14.05 4.47 8.69
C VAL A 34 12.84 4.59 9.58
N LEU A 35 12.35 5.81 9.74
CA LEU A 35 11.10 6.06 10.46
C LEU A 35 9.90 5.73 9.55
N THR A 36 9.05 4.82 10.00
CA THR A 36 7.85 4.38 9.27
C THR A 36 6.56 4.67 10.01
N ASP A 37 6.65 5.23 11.20
CA ASP A 37 5.50 5.62 12.02
C ASP A 37 5.17 7.10 11.81
N TYR A 38 3.98 7.34 11.26
CA TYR A 38 3.48 8.70 11.04
C TYR A 38 3.31 9.50 12.33
N LYS A 39 2.85 8.86 13.42
CA LYS A 39 2.61 9.57 14.68
C LYS A 39 3.92 10.09 15.26
N ALA A 40 4.94 9.23 15.29
CA ALA A 40 6.26 9.63 15.74
C ALA A 40 6.85 10.74 14.87
N PHE A 41 6.62 10.71 13.54
CA PHE A 41 7.06 11.76 12.62
C PHE A 41 6.34 13.09 12.86
N ALA A 42 5.03 13.06 13.10
CA ALA A 42 4.25 14.26 13.39
C ALA A 42 4.57 14.85 14.78
N GLU A 43 4.80 14.01 15.79
CA GLU A 43 5.22 14.45 17.14
C GLU A 43 6.59 15.13 17.15
N ASP A 44 7.49 14.71 16.24
CA ASP A 44 8.81 15.35 16.04
C ASP A 44 8.74 16.54 15.05
N GLN A 45 7.55 17.10 14.85
CA GLN A 45 7.32 18.27 13.98
C GLN A 45 7.92 18.10 12.58
N GLY A 46 7.88 16.90 12.04
CA GLY A 46 8.46 16.59 10.73
C GLY A 46 9.98 16.67 10.66
N GLN A 47 10.70 16.75 11.79
CA GLN A 47 12.15 16.91 11.89
C GLN A 47 12.87 15.60 12.20
N ALA A 48 12.59 14.53 11.44
CA ALA A 48 13.24 13.26 11.69
C ALA A 48 14.75 13.32 11.36
N ALA A 49 15.58 12.90 12.32
CA ALA A 49 17.04 12.79 12.12
C ALA A 49 17.42 11.70 11.10
N ASN A 50 16.55 10.69 10.95
CA ASN A 50 16.69 9.57 10.02
C ASN A 50 15.80 9.78 8.80
N ASP A 51 16.04 8.97 7.78
CA ASP A 51 15.12 8.92 6.63
C ASP A 51 13.73 8.48 7.10
N VAL A 52 12.71 9.04 6.45
CA VAL A 52 11.29 8.76 6.69
C VAL A 52 10.74 8.00 5.51
N ARG A 53 9.99 6.92 5.77
CA ARG A 53 9.23 6.19 4.75
C ARG A 53 7.80 6.08 5.19
N LEU A 54 6.91 6.78 4.49
CA LEU A 54 5.47 6.78 4.75
C LEU A 54 4.70 6.42 3.48
N GLY A 55 3.51 5.89 3.67
CA GLY A 55 2.63 5.56 2.56
C GLY A 55 1.23 6.09 2.76
N GLY A 56 0.43 6.06 1.70
CA GLY A 56 -0.94 6.50 1.78
C GLY A 56 -1.59 6.74 0.43
N VAL A 57 -2.63 7.57 0.45
CA VAL A 57 -3.42 7.94 -0.71
C VAL A 57 -3.18 9.41 -1.06
N ILE A 58 -2.89 9.70 -2.32
CA ILE A 58 -2.72 11.06 -2.81
C ILE A 58 -4.06 11.81 -2.70
N ALA A 59 -4.08 12.89 -1.93
CA ALA A 59 -5.24 13.77 -1.76
C ALA A 59 -5.20 14.95 -2.74
N LYS A 60 -3.99 15.49 -2.98
CA LYS A 60 -3.78 16.66 -3.85
C LYS A 60 -2.39 16.62 -4.49
N VAL A 61 -2.28 17.19 -5.68
CA VAL A 61 -1.03 17.38 -6.42
C VAL A 61 -0.96 18.84 -6.85
N ASP A 62 0.12 19.51 -6.48
CA ASP A 62 0.39 20.89 -6.87
C ASP A 62 1.77 20.94 -7.57
N ASN A 63 1.78 21.15 -8.88
CA ASN A 63 3.02 21.39 -9.63
C ASN A 63 3.42 22.84 -9.49
N LEU A 64 4.51 23.09 -8.81
CA LEU A 64 5.13 24.38 -8.64
C LEU A 64 6.18 24.60 -9.75
N LYS A 65 6.87 25.76 -9.72
CA LYS A 65 7.83 26.11 -10.76
C LYS A 65 8.97 25.08 -10.93
N ASP A 66 9.57 24.69 -9.82
CA ASP A 66 10.79 23.85 -9.82
C ASP A 66 10.60 22.53 -9.05
N GLN A 67 9.42 22.30 -8.49
CA GLN A 67 9.11 21.14 -7.64
C GLN A 67 7.64 20.77 -7.70
N THR A 68 7.32 19.55 -7.35
CA THR A 68 5.93 19.08 -7.18
C THR A 68 5.65 18.80 -5.71
N ARG A 69 4.55 19.37 -5.19
CA ARG A 69 4.02 19.09 -3.85
C ARG A 69 2.91 18.07 -3.94
N LEU A 70 3.03 17.00 -3.19
CA LEU A 70 1.97 16.01 -2.99
C LEU A 70 1.42 16.12 -1.57
N GLU A 71 0.10 16.18 -1.42
CA GLU A 71 -0.58 15.98 -0.14
C GLU A 71 -1.04 14.53 -0.07
N ILE A 72 -0.65 13.83 0.98
CA ILE A 72 -0.89 12.40 1.13
C ILE A 72 -1.63 12.14 2.44
N VAL A 73 -2.74 11.41 2.36
CA VAL A 73 -3.45 10.85 3.52
C VAL A 73 -2.71 9.59 3.93
N ASN A 74 -2.13 9.59 5.13
CA ASN A 74 -1.28 8.50 5.58
C ASN A 74 -2.08 7.22 5.87
N LEU A 75 -1.54 6.11 5.38
CA LEU A 75 -1.93 4.75 5.74
C LEU A 75 -0.70 4.00 6.25
N PRO A 76 -0.84 3.13 7.27
CA PRO A 76 0.25 2.30 7.73
C PRO A 76 0.84 1.46 6.59
N ILE A 77 2.16 1.27 6.60
CA ILE A 77 2.84 0.49 5.56
C ILE A 77 3.35 -0.85 6.12
N SER A 78 3.33 -1.87 5.27
CA SER A 78 3.93 -3.17 5.57
C SER A 78 5.47 -3.12 5.46
N LYS A 79 6.15 -4.20 5.85
CA LYS A 79 7.62 -4.35 5.68
C LYS A 79 8.07 -4.22 4.21
N SER A 80 7.21 -4.52 3.26
CA SER A 80 7.48 -4.33 1.83
C SER A 80 7.15 -2.93 1.32
N GLY A 81 6.82 -2.00 2.21
CA GLY A 81 6.47 -0.63 1.86
C GLY A 81 5.04 -0.43 1.34
N LYS A 82 4.21 -1.48 1.27
CA LYS A 82 2.84 -1.37 0.76
C LYS A 82 1.93 -0.73 1.79
N PRO A 83 1.16 0.33 1.43
CA PRO A 83 0.11 0.86 2.27
C PRO A 83 -1.02 -0.15 2.48
N ASP A 84 -1.51 -0.20 3.70
CA ASP A 84 -2.65 -1.05 4.08
C ASP A 84 -3.94 -0.25 3.91
N ILE A 85 -4.71 -0.59 2.87
CA ILE A 85 -5.96 0.09 2.53
C ILE A 85 -7.15 -0.33 3.41
N ASP A 86 -6.98 -1.35 4.23
CA ASP A 86 -8.00 -1.83 5.17
C ASP A 86 -7.88 -1.14 6.55
N GLN A 87 -6.83 -0.30 6.74
CA GLN A 87 -6.60 0.48 7.94
C GLN A 87 -7.14 1.91 7.82
N GLU A 88 -7.52 2.48 8.96
CA GLU A 88 -7.95 3.87 9.05
C GLU A 88 -6.76 4.83 8.89
N PRO A 89 -6.96 5.96 8.18
CA PRO A 89 -5.96 7.00 8.06
C PRO A 89 -5.58 7.61 9.41
N THR A 90 -4.29 7.84 9.63
CA THR A 90 -3.78 8.41 10.89
C THR A 90 -3.53 9.92 10.83
N GLY A 91 -3.54 10.51 9.62
CA GLY A 91 -3.33 11.95 9.41
C GLY A 91 -2.92 12.25 7.98
N ARG A 92 -2.33 13.42 7.75
CA ARG A 92 -1.85 13.85 6.43
C ARG A 92 -0.44 14.42 6.55
N PHE A 93 0.32 14.30 5.49
CA PHE A 93 1.64 14.90 5.35
C PHE A 93 1.83 15.44 3.94
N ALA A 94 2.77 16.35 3.77
CA ALA A 94 3.16 16.88 2.49
C ALA A 94 4.52 16.32 2.06
N VAL A 95 4.70 16.12 0.76
CA VAL A 95 5.97 15.70 0.19
C VAL A 95 6.34 16.61 -0.96
N TYR A 96 7.58 17.07 -0.99
CA TYR A 96 8.14 17.85 -2.08
C TYR A 96 9.15 17.00 -2.86
N PHE A 97 8.90 16.86 -4.15
CA PHE A 97 9.84 16.27 -5.10
C PHE A 97 10.42 17.34 -6.00
N ASP A 98 11.71 17.29 -6.24
CA ASP A 98 12.36 18.18 -7.21
C ASP A 98 11.84 17.85 -8.64
N GLY A 99 11.52 18.88 -9.40
CA GLY A 99 11.00 18.76 -10.75
C GLY A 99 9.50 18.50 -10.87
N TYR A 100 9.09 18.11 -12.07
CA TYR A 100 7.69 17.92 -12.46
C TYR A 100 7.26 16.44 -12.34
N LEU A 101 6.17 16.20 -11.66
CA LEU A 101 5.49 14.90 -11.65
C LEU A 101 4.22 14.97 -12.49
N GLU A 102 4.04 13.98 -13.37
CA GLU A 102 2.89 13.92 -14.29
C GLU A 102 1.55 13.76 -13.52
N PRO A 103 0.62 14.73 -13.57
CA PRO A 103 -0.59 14.72 -12.76
C PRO A 103 -1.53 13.53 -13.04
N VAL A 104 -1.48 12.96 -14.25
CA VAL A 104 -2.27 11.77 -14.57
C VAL A 104 -1.77 10.55 -13.81
N ALA A 105 -0.46 10.40 -13.69
CA ALA A 105 0.16 9.32 -12.94
C ALA A 105 -0.01 9.49 -11.43
N PHE A 106 0.09 10.73 -10.94
CA PHE A 106 -0.02 11.10 -9.51
C PHE A 106 -1.38 11.64 -9.13
N SER A 107 -2.43 11.25 -9.84
CA SER A 107 -3.78 11.74 -9.61
C SER A 107 -4.30 11.41 -8.20
N LYS A 108 -5.25 12.23 -7.74
CA LYS A 108 -5.98 11.99 -6.49
C LYS A 108 -6.55 10.56 -6.44
N GLY A 109 -6.39 9.91 -5.30
CA GLY A 109 -6.85 8.53 -5.08
C GLY A 109 -5.81 7.45 -5.41
N ARG A 110 -4.66 7.80 -6.00
CA ARG A 110 -3.57 6.85 -6.22
C ARG A 110 -2.88 6.51 -4.90
N ILE A 111 -2.48 5.25 -4.80
CA ILE A 111 -1.74 4.76 -3.64
C ILE A 111 -0.25 4.92 -3.91
N ILE A 112 0.45 5.49 -2.94
CA ILE A 112 1.87 5.80 -3.04
C ILE A 112 2.58 5.47 -1.72
N THR A 113 3.84 5.11 -1.83
CA THR A 113 4.81 5.14 -0.72
C THR A 113 5.95 6.03 -1.13
N VAL A 114 6.40 6.85 -0.22
CA VAL A 114 7.49 7.79 -0.41
C VAL A 114 8.60 7.54 0.60
N VAL A 115 9.82 7.83 0.23
CA VAL A 115 10.99 7.86 1.11
C VAL A 115 11.72 9.17 0.92
N GLY A 116 12.26 9.73 1.99
CA GLY A 116 12.99 10.98 1.96
C GLY A 116 13.36 11.45 3.36
N LYS A 117 13.65 12.73 3.49
CA LYS A 117 14.07 13.36 4.74
C LYS A 117 13.00 14.26 5.31
N GLY A 118 12.87 14.27 6.63
CA GLY A 118 12.06 15.26 7.31
C GLY A 118 12.51 16.69 6.98
N ALA A 119 11.55 17.57 6.71
CA ALA A 119 11.80 18.96 6.31
C ALA A 119 10.96 19.96 7.14
N GLY A 120 10.55 19.55 8.34
CA GLY A 120 9.77 20.39 9.24
C GLY A 120 8.26 20.29 9.00
N GLU A 121 7.58 21.38 9.22
CA GLU A 121 6.12 21.48 9.09
C GLU A 121 5.73 22.66 8.20
N GLU A 122 4.57 22.57 7.59
CA GLU A 122 3.93 23.68 6.89
C GLU A 122 2.49 23.87 7.32
N GLU A 123 2.04 25.13 7.37
CA GLU A 123 0.65 25.44 7.58
C GLU A 123 -0.14 25.38 6.27
N GLY A 124 -1.32 24.81 6.31
CA GLY A 124 -2.21 24.73 5.15
C GLY A 124 -3.66 24.55 5.57
N LYS A 125 -4.52 24.21 4.60
CA LYS A 125 -5.96 24.00 4.85
C LYS A 125 -6.43 22.71 4.25
N ILE A 126 -7.31 22.02 4.98
CA ILE A 126 -8.11 20.91 4.47
C ILE A 126 -9.56 21.38 4.45
N GLY A 127 -10.06 21.76 3.28
CA GLY A 127 -11.32 22.49 3.17
C GLY A 127 -11.19 23.87 3.86
N GLU A 128 -12.04 24.15 4.84
CA GLU A 128 -11.99 25.38 5.64
C GLU A 128 -11.12 25.26 6.92
N HIS A 129 -10.66 24.06 7.27
CA HIS A 129 -9.88 23.81 8.47
C HIS A 129 -8.40 24.10 8.27
N GLN A 130 -7.80 24.83 9.22
CA GLN A 130 -6.33 24.96 9.33
C GLN A 130 -5.74 23.61 9.72
N TYR A 131 -4.65 23.23 9.08
CA TYR A 131 -3.96 21.98 9.31
C TYR A 131 -2.44 22.18 9.21
N ILE A 132 -1.71 21.56 10.13
CA ILE A 132 -0.25 21.55 10.11
C ILE A 132 0.18 20.22 9.46
N PHE A 133 0.89 20.31 8.36
CA PHE A 133 1.40 19.16 7.63
C PHE A 133 2.86 18.91 7.98
N PRO A 134 3.22 17.74 8.56
CA PRO A 134 4.62 17.32 8.56
C PRO A 134 5.10 17.18 7.12
N VAL A 135 6.31 17.67 6.83
CA VAL A 135 6.86 17.77 5.48
C VAL A 135 8.00 16.79 5.27
N ILE A 136 7.99 16.11 4.14
CA ILE A 136 9.08 15.26 3.66
C ILE A 136 9.68 15.88 2.39
N LYS A 137 10.99 16.02 2.33
CA LYS A 137 11.71 16.19 1.06
C LYS A 137 11.92 14.79 0.48
N GLY A 138 11.20 14.48 -0.60
CA GLY A 138 11.18 13.14 -1.19
C GLY A 138 12.42 12.86 -2.03
N ASP A 139 13.04 11.70 -1.77
CA ASP A 139 14.17 11.17 -2.53
C ASP A 139 13.71 10.04 -3.48
N GLY A 140 12.64 9.31 -3.11
CA GLY A 140 12.11 8.21 -3.90
C GLY A 140 10.63 7.96 -3.62
N TYR A 141 9.99 7.26 -4.54
CA TYR A 141 8.59 6.88 -4.40
C TYR A 141 8.26 5.59 -5.15
N ARG A 142 7.15 4.96 -4.74
CA ARG A 142 6.53 3.84 -5.44
C ARG A 142 5.03 4.07 -5.54
N LEU A 143 4.49 4.09 -6.77
CA LEU A 143 3.06 4.04 -7.04
C LEU A 143 2.58 2.59 -7.05
N TRP A 144 1.49 2.32 -6.34
CA TRP A 144 0.89 1.01 -6.26
C TRP A 144 -0.40 0.94 -7.08
N LYS A 145 -0.74 -0.28 -7.53
CA LYS A 145 -2.00 -0.56 -8.21
C LYS A 145 -2.96 -1.28 -7.26
N ILE A 146 -4.24 -0.97 -7.38
CA ILE A 146 -5.29 -1.75 -6.72
C ILE A 146 -5.76 -2.82 -7.70
N GLU A 147 -5.63 -4.09 -7.32
CA GLU A 147 -6.28 -5.20 -8.02
C GLU A 147 -7.59 -5.52 -7.30
N GLU A 148 -8.68 -5.46 -8.03
CA GLU A 148 -9.99 -5.91 -7.54
C GLU A 148 -10.23 -7.34 -8.04
N ARG A 149 -10.53 -8.25 -7.10
CA ARG A 149 -10.89 -9.64 -7.41
C ARG A 149 -12.26 -9.93 -6.85
N VAL A 150 -13.16 -10.39 -7.70
CA VAL A 150 -14.46 -10.90 -7.27
C VAL A 150 -14.30 -12.37 -6.90
N ARG A 151 -14.52 -12.72 -5.64
CA ARG A 151 -14.71 -14.14 -5.25
C ARG A 151 -16.20 -14.45 -5.29
N MET A 152 -16.59 -15.30 -6.21
CA MET A 152 -17.91 -15.92 -6.18
C MET A 152 -17.83 -17.13 -5.25
N TYR A 153 -18.76 -17.24 -4.35
CA TYR A 153 -18.93 -18.44 -3.54
C TYR A 153 -19.89 -19.33 -4.33
N ASP A 154 -19.34 -20.37 -4.99
CA ASP A 154 -20.16 -21.44 -5.52
C ASP A 154 -20.80 -22.14 -4.33
N THR A 155 -22.07 -21.88 -4.07
CA THR A 155 -22.88 -22.77 -3.26
C THR A 155 -22.93 -24.11 -4.01
N PRO A 156 -22.49 -25.22 -3.41
CA PRO A 156 -22.57 -26.52 -4.09
C PRO A 156 -24.00 -26.78 -4.42
N THR A 157 -24.38 -26.56 -5.67
CA THR A 157 -25.66 -26.97 -6.17
C THR A 157 -25.63 -28.50 -6.17
N TYR A 158 -26.31 -29.13 -5.21
CA TYR A 158 -26.55 -30.56 -5.28
C TYR A 158 -27.26 -30.82 -6.61
N TYR A 159 -26.54 -31.39 -7.54
CA TYR A 159 -27.11 -31.89 -8.79
C TYR A 159 -28.00 -33.06 -8.45
N TYR A 160 -29.25 -32.79 -8.12
CA TYR A 160 -30.31 -33.79 -8.26
C TYR A 160 -30.59 -33.88 -9.75
N PRO A 161 -30.37 -35.05 -10.39
CA PRO A 161 -30.74 -35.23 -11.78
C PRO A 161 -32.28 -35.03 -11.88
N CYS A 162 -32.66 -33.91 -12.45
CA CYS A 162 -34.05 -33.57 -12.70
C CYS A 162 -34.57 -34.38 -13.90
N TYR A 163 -35.37 -35.39 -13.65
CA TYR A 163 -35.99 -36.25 -14.66
C TYR A 163 -37.42 -35.86 -15.05
N SER A 164 -37.97 -34.75 -14.53
CA SER A 164 -39.34 -34.32 -14.83
C SER A 164 -39.39 -32.99 -15.58
N ILE A 165 -40.43 -32.82 -16.40
CA ILE A 165 -40.67 -31.60 -17.21
C ILE A 165 -40.80 -30.35 -16.33
N ASN A 166 -41.33 -30.47 -15.13
CA ASN A 166 -41.50 -29.35 -14.18
C ASN A 166 -40.14 -28.85 -13.57
N CYS A 167 -39.14 -29.67 -13.53
CA CYS A 167 -37.82 -29.25 -13.06
C CYS A 167 -37.11 -28.24 -13.99
N ARG A 168 -37.47 -28.23 -15.26
CA ARG A 168 -36.88 -27.31 -16.27
C ARG A 168 -37.30 -25.86 -16.06
N MET A 169 -38.41 -25.62 -15.36
CA MET A 169 -38.90 -24.27 -15.02
C MET A 169 -38.34 -23.71 -13.72
N MET A 170 -37.75 -24.54 -12.86
CA MET A 170 -37.04 -24.08 -11.64
C MET A 170 -35.55 -23.87 -11.86
N ARG A 171 -35.19 -23.20 -12.92
CA ARG A 171 -33.88 -22.53 -12.99
C ARG A 171 -34.04 -21.25 -12.17
N SER A 172 -34.04 -21.40 -10.85
CA SER A 172 -33.93 -20.24 -9.97
C SER A 172 -32.55 -19.59 -10.23
N ASP A 173 -32.58 -18.46 -10.87
CA ASP A 173 -31.46 -17.52 -10.85
C ASP A 173 -31.30 -17.07 -9.40
N PHE A 174 -30.64 -17.90 -8.57
CA PHE A 174 -30.22 -17.46 -7.26
C PHE A 174 -29.17 -16.36 -7.47
N PRO A 175 -29.37 -15.17 -6.91
CA PRO A 175 -28.33 -14.16 -6.94
C PRO A 175 -27.08 -14.74 -6.30
N GLN A 176 -26.00 -14.78 -7.07
CA GLN A 176 -24.70 -15.22 -6.56
C GLN A 176 -24.08 -14.02 -5.84
N ASP A 177 -23.96 -14.10 -4.53
CA ASP A 177 -23.24 -13.10 -3.76
C ASP A 177 -21.74 -13.24 -4.02
N GLY A 178 -21.13 -12.21 -4.62
CA GLY A 178 -19.70 -12.11 -4.84
C GLY A 178 -19.07 -11.13 -3.86
N LYS A 179 -18.00 -11.52 -3.17
CA LYS A 179 -17.20 -10.60 -2.37
C LYS A 179 -16.10 -9.96 -3.23
N VAL A 180 -16.12 -8.63 -3.35
CA VAL A 180 -15.02 -7.88 -3.97
C VAL A 180 -13.88 -7.76 -2.95
N ILE A 181 -12.71 -8.26 -3.32
CA ILE A 181 -11.47 -8.15 -2.53
C ILE A 181 -10.55 -7.19 -3.27
N LYS A 182 -10.18 -6.09 -2.60
CA LYS A 182 -9.17 -5.14 -3.11
C LYS A 182 -7.81 -5.52 -2.55
N LYS A 183 -6.79 -5.50 -3.38
CA LYS A 183 -5.41 -5.79 -2.96
C LYS A 183 -4.44 -4.80 -3.61
N VAL A 184 -3.56 -4.23 -2.80
CA VAL A 184 -2.45 -3.38 -3.27
C VAL A 184 -1.34 -4.25 -3.84
N LYS A 185 -0.87 -3.90 -5.06
CA LYS A 185 0.19 -4.64 -5.77
C LYS A 185 1.26 -3.70 -6.31
#